data_10fb8d3d237b821f349f4dc71cb1e016
#
_entry.id   10fb8d3d237b821f349f4dc71cb1e016
#
_cell.length_a   1.000
_cell.length_b   1.000
_cell.length_c   1.000
_cell.angle_alpha   90.00
_cell.angle_beta   90.00
_cell.angle_gamma   90.00
#
_symmetry.space_group_name_H-M   'P 1'
#
loop_
_entity.id
_entity.type
_entity.pdbx_description
1 polymer ?
#
loop_
_entity_poly.entity_id
_entity_poly.type
_entity_poly.pdbx_seq_one_letter_code
_entity_poly.pdbx_strand_id
1 'polypeptide(L)'
;MEKSVCIRTDDFFHYLKKGAIPPHFPESNAQNGVVIEAFSEAAKRFSRGGYDVYVDGIVGPWFLEPWLGAARKGYEVHYMVLRASREITLRRAVERSKLDLKTNTELVEIMWEQFCDLGKYEANVIDTTAQTVSETVQSIKAHLKSGQNRIK
;
A
#
# COMPACT_ATOMS: atom_id res chain seq x y z
N MET A 1 19.23 -8.25 7.38
CA MET A 1 17.80 -8.42 7.73
C MET A 1 17.64 -9.73 8.46
N GLU A 2 17.56 -9.72 9.79
CA GLU A 2 17.47 -10.96 10.58
C GLU A 2 16.01 -11.31 10.90
N LYS A 3 15.15 -10.32 11.05
CA LYS A 3 13.73 -10.50 11.38
C LYS A 3 12.87 -9.56 10.57
N SER A 4 11.81 -10.08 9.97
CA SER A 4 10.87 -9.26 9.23
C SER A 4 9.43 -9.68 9.50
N VAL A 5 8.51 -8.75 9.29
CA VAL A 5 7.07 -8.98 9.35
C VAL A 5 6.42 -8.33 8.14
N CYS A 6 5.42 -9.00 7.58
CA CYS A 6 4.56 -8.44 6.54
C CYS A 6 3.15 -8.26 7.11
N ILE A 7 2.66 -7.03 7.08
CA ILE A 7 1.30 -6.67 7.47
C ILE A 7 0.50 -6.46 6.18
N ARG A 8 -0.49 -7.31 5.96
CA ARG A 8 -1.46 -7.14 4.87
C ARG A 8 -2.60 -6.26 5.38
N THR A 9 -2.80 -5.11 4.75
CA THR A 9 -3.81 -4.14 5.21
C THR A 9 -5.23 -4.68 5.13
N ASP A 10 -5.53 -5.51 4.13
CA ASP A 10 -6.84 -6.12 3.95
C ASP A 10 -7.26 -6.98 5.13
N ASP A 11 -6.32 -7.62 5.81
CA ASP A 11 -6.61 -8.46 6.99
C ASP A 11 -7.22 -7.60 8.11
N PHE A 12 -6.79 -6.35 8.25
CA PHE A 12 -7.35 -5.43 9.25
C PHE A 12 -8.79 -5.02 8.94
N PHE A 13 -9.13 -4.83 7.66
CA PHE A 13 -10.52 -4.60 7.25
C PHE A 13 -11.41 -5.82 7.53
N HIS A 14 -10.90 -7.04 7.40
CA HIS A 14 -11.62 -8.26 7.70
C HIS A 14 -11.91 -8.47 9.19
N TYR A 15 -11.23 -7.75 10.10
CA TYR A 15 -11.56 -7.76 11.53
C TYR A 15 -12.85 -7.01 11.86
N LEU A 16 -13.32 -6.13 10.99
CA LEU A 16 -14.61 -5.45 11.16
C LEU A 16 -15.76 -6.43 10.96
N LYS A 17 -16.49 -6.78 12.03
CA LYS A 17 -17.55 -7.81 11.99
C LYS A 17 -18.96 -7.24 11.91
N LYS A 18 -19.18 -6.02 12.36
CA LYS A 18 -20.48 -5.31 12.27
C LYS A 18 -20.26 -3.89 11.82
N GLY A 19 -21.16 -3.38 10.99
CA GLY A 19 -21.12 -1.99 10.51
C GLY A 19 -19.98 -1.70 9.54
N ALA A 20 -19.32 -2.73 8.99
CA ALA A 20 -18.29 -2.53 7.99
C ALA A 20 -18.86 -1.92 6.72
N ILE A 21 -18.24 -0.82 6.28
CA ILE A 21 -18.53 -0.15 5.02
C ILE A 21 -17.45 -0.52 4.03
N PRO A 22 -17.77 -0.91 2.79
CA PRO A 22 -16.74 -1.19 1.79
C PRO A 22 -15.74 -0.03 1.66
N PRO A 23 -14.43 -0.27 1.75
CA PRO A 23 -13.42 0.80 1.90
C PRO A 23 -13.36 1.82 0.76
N HIS A 24 -13.92 1.50 -0.39
CA HIS A 24 -13.95 2.37 -1.57
C HIS A 24 -15.13 3.36 -1.59
N PHE A 25 -16.06 3.25 -0.65
CA PHE A 25 -17.17 4.20 -0.56
C PHE A 25 -16.77 5.47 0.21
N PRO A 26 -17.25 6.66 -0.19
CA PRO A 26 -16.92 7.89 0.52
C PRO A 26 -17.27 7.87 2.00
N GLU A 27 -18.35 7.19 2.37
CA GLU A 27 -18.84 7.06 3.74
C GLU A 27 -17.88 6.26 4.64
N SER A 28 -16.98 5.46 4.05
CA SER A 28 -16.01 4.66 4.79
C SER A 28 -14.80 5.46 5.31
N ASN A 29 -14.68 6.74 4.96
CA ASN A 29 -13.46 7.51 5.21
C ASN A 29 -13.03 7.51 6.68
N ALA A 30 -13.97 7.70 7.60
CA ALA A 30 -13.69 7.65 9.04
C ALA A 30 -13.26 6.24 9.49
N GLN A 31 -13.95 5.20 9.02
CA GLN A 31 -13.58 3.80 9.26
C GLN A 31 -12.17 3.49 8.74
N ASN A 32 -11.88 3.92 7.51
CA ASN A 32 -10.57 3.70 6.88
C ASN A 32 -9.45 4.35 7.69
N GLY A 33 -9.68 5.57 8.20
CA GLY A 33 -8.75 6.24 9.10
C GLY A 33 -8.43 5.41 10.34
N VAL A 34 -9.44 4.90 11.03
CA VAL A 34 -9.26 4.04 12.22
C VAL A 34 -8.49 2.76 11.89
N VAL A 35 -8.82 2.10 10.79
CA VAL A 35 -8.15 0.86 10.37
C VAL A 35 -6.68 1.13 10.03
N ILE A 36 -6.40 2.22 9.31
CA ILE A 36 -5.04 2.60 8.95
C ILE A 36 -4.21 2.96 10.18
N GLU A 37 -4.77 3.67 11.13
CA GLU A 37 -4.11 3.94 12.41
C GLU A 37 -3.80 2.64 13.16
N ALA A 38 -4.74 1.69 13.21
CA ALA A 38 -4.55 0.42 13.90
C ALA A 38 -3.36 -0.39 13.34
N PHE A 39 -3.28 -0.56 12.00
CA PHE A 39 -2.14 -1.30 11.46
C PHE A 39 -0.83 -0.48 11.47
N SER A 40 -0.89 0.85 11.45
CA SER A 40 0.31 1.67 11.65
C SER A 40 0.87 1.55 13.07
N GLU A 41 0.02 1.46 14.09
CA GLU A 41 0.46 1.18 15.47
C GLU A 41 1.05 -0.23 15.59
N ALA A 42 0.45 -1.24 14.95
CA ALA A 42 1.01 -2.58 14.89
C ALA A 42 2.41 -2.56 14.25
N ALA A 43 2.57 -1.88 13.11
CA ALA A 43 3.84 -1.72 12.43
C ALA A 43 4.90 -1.07 13.34
N LYS A 44 4.57 0.03 14.00
CA LYS A 44 5.45 0.70 14.97
C LYS A 44 5.83 -0.22 16.14
N ARG A 45 4.90 -1.05 16.61
CA ARG A 45 5.19 -1.99 17.70
C ARG A 45 6.17 -3.08 17.26
N PHE A 46 6.03 -3.64 16.06
CA PHE A 46 6.98 -4.61 15.51
C PHE A 46 8.35 -3.98 15.27
N SER A 47 8.40 -2.78 14.70
CA SER A 47 9.64 -2.05 14.48
C SER A 47 10.42 -1.81 15.79
N ARG A 48 9.75 -1.39 16.87
CA ARG A 48 10.37 -1.30 18.20
C ARG A 48 10.84 -2.64 18.75
N GLY A 49 10.30 -3.74 18.26
CA GLY A 49 10.73 -5.10 18.58
C GLY A 49 11.93 -5.59 17.76
N GLY A 50 12.49 -4.74 16.90
CA GLY A 50 13.65 -5.05 16.07
C GLY A 50 13.31 -5.81 14.78
N TYR A 51 12.09 -5.66 14.26
CA TYR A 51 11.66 -6.23 12.99
C TYR A 51 11.71 -5.18 11.89
N ASP A 52 12.17 -5.57 10.70
CA ASP A 52 11.86 -4.85 9.47
C ASP A 52 10.39 -5.11 9.12
N VAL A 53 9.63 -4.04 8.86
CA VAL A 53 8.17 -4.14 8.66
C VAL A 53 7.83 -3.76 7.23
N TYR A 54 7.13 -4.65 6.56
CA TYR A 54 6.54 -4.43 5.26
C TYR A 54 5.02 -4.31 5.44
N VAL A 55 4.46 -3.21 4.96
CA VAL A 55 3.01 -2.99 4.94
C VAL A 55 2.55 -3.07 3.50
N ASP A 56 1.78 -4.10 3.18
CA ASP A 56 1.27 -4.37 1.84
C ASP A 56 -0.23 -4.07 1.77
N GLY A 57 -0.59 -3.13 0.88
CA GLY A 57 -1.97 -2.76 0.65
C GLY A 57 -2.13 -1.42 -0.04
N ILE A 58 -3.38 -0.98 -0.16
CA ILE A 58 -3.74 0.28 -0.81
C ILE A 58 -3.76 1.40 0.23
N VAL A 59 -2.68 2.18 0.27
CA VAL A 59 -2.56 3.37 1.12
C VAL A 59 -2.24 4.57 0.25
N GLY A 60 -3.26 5.37 -0.07
CA GLY A 60 -3.07 6.59 -0.84
C GLY A 60 -2.45 7.73 -0.02
N PRO A 61 -1.93 8.77 -0.69
CA PRO A 61 -1.31 9.92 -0.02
C PRO A 61 -2.21 10.61 1.02
N TRP A 62 -3.53 10.53 0.84
CA TRP A 62 -4.54 11.08 1.75
C TRP A 62 -4.63 10.35 3.10
N PHE A 63 -3.99 9.19 3.22
CA PHE A 63 -3.89 8.41 4.46
C PHE A 63 -2.46 8.26 4.98
N LEU A 64 -1.52 9.11 4.54
CA LEU A 64 -0.12 9.02 4.96
C LEU A 64 0.19 9.66 6.32
N GLU A 65 -0.72 10.41 6.92
CA GLU A 65 -0.44 11.15 8.18
C GLU A 65 0.07 10.23 9.32
N PRO A 66 -0.47 9.03 9.57
CA PRO A 66 0.09 8.13 10.60
C PRO A 66 1.55 7.74 10.36
N TRP A 67 1.94 7.63 9.08
CA TRP A 67 3.30 7.28 8.65
C TRP A 67 4.26 8.46 8.71
N LEU A 68 3.80 9.64 8.32
CA LEU A 68 4.53 10.90 8.49
C LEU A 68 4.74 11.18 9.98
N GLY A 69 3.72 10.94 10.81
CA GLY A 69 3.84 11.02 12.26
C GLY A 69 4.86 10.04 12.84
N ALA A 70 4.96 8.84 12.28
CA ALA A 70 6.00 7.88 12.64
C ALA A 70 7.39 8.39 12.24
N ALA A 71 7.54 8.89 10.99
CA ALA A 71 8.81 9.43 10.52
C ALA A 71 9.30 10.59 11.40
N ARG A 72 8.42 11.53 11.78
CA ARG A 72 8.74 12.63 12.72
C ARG A 72 9.17 12.13 14.10
N LYS A 73 8.77 10.94 14.52
CA LYS A 73 9.19 10.28 15.76
C LYS A 73 10.46 9.43 15.61
N GLY A 74 11.15 9.54 14.47
CA GLY A 74 12.44 8.89 14.23
C GLY A 74 12.37 7.48 13.62
N TYR A 75 11.20 7.00 13.22
CA TYR A 75 11.13 5.78 12.43
C TYR A 75 11.62 6.04 11.00
N GLU A 76 12.35 5.09 10.44
CA GLU A 76 12.68 5.12 9.02
C GLU A 76 11.50 4.55 8.23
N VAL A 77 10.82 5.41 7.48
CA VAL A 77 9.61 5.06 6.73
C VAL A 77 9.85 5.29 5.25
N HIS A 78 9.66 4.26 4.44
CA HIS A 78 9.70 4.32 2.99
C HIS A 78 8.29 4.12 2.43
N TYR A 79 7.83 5.05 1.63
CA TYR A 79 6.57 4.97 0.92
C TYR A 79 6.84 4.69 -0.55
N MET A 80 6.36 3.58 -1.08
CA MET A 80 6.53 3.17 -2.46
C MET A 80 5.20 2.78 -3.06
N VAL A 81 4.90 3.29 -4.24
CA VAL A 81 3.70 2.94 -5.00
C VAL A 81 4.11 2.13 -6.21
N LEU A 82 3.69 0.89 -6.27
CA LEU A 82 3.88 0.04 -7.44
C LEU A 82 2.71 0.29 -8.40
N ARG A 83 2.97 0.96 -9.51
CA ARG A 83 1.94 1.32 -10.48
C ARG A 83 2.31 0.79 -11.86
N ALA A 84 1.38 0.09 -12.49
CA ALA A 84 1.47 -0.27 -13.91
C ALA A 84 0.56 0.66 -14.72
N SER A 85 0.69 0.64 -16.06
CA SER A 85 -0.26 1.31 -16.94
C SER A 85 -1.69 0.79 -16.68
N ARG A 86 -2.70 1.61 -17.00
CA ARG A 86 -4.11 1.24 -16.87
C ARG A 86 -4.43 -0.10 -17.53
N GLU A 87 -3.98 -0.28 -18.76
CA GLU A 87 -4.18 -1.51 -19.53
C GLU A 87 -3.59 -2.73 -18.84
N ILE A 88 -2.34 -2.64 -18.39
CA ILE A 88 -1.66 -3.74 -17.69
C ILE A 88 -2.31 -4.04 -16.35
N THR A 89 -2.73 -3.02 -15.62
CA THR A 89 -3.44 -3.19 -14.33
C THR A 89 -4.74 -3.96 -14.51
N LEU A 90 -5.57 -3.56 -15.48
CA LEU A 90 -6.82 -4.25 -15.80
C LEU A 90 -6.59 -5.69 -16.28
N ARG A 91 -5.60 -5.89 -17.14
CA ARG A 91 -5.24 -7.24 -17.62
C ARG A 91 -4.83 -8.15 -16.45
N ARG A 92 -3.94 -7.68 -15.57
CA ARG A 92 -3.50 -8.44 -14.39
C ARG A 92 -4.66 -8.73 -13.44
N ALA A 93 -5.60 -7.82 -13.29
CA ALA A 93 -6.79 -8.02 -12.47
C ALA A 93 -7.68 -9.13 -13.06
N VAL A 94 -7.95 -9.11 -14.35
CA VAL A 94 -8.75 -10.13 -15.04
C VAL A 94 -8.05 -11.51 -14.99
N GLU A 95 -6.73 -11.56 -15.17
CA GLU A 95 -5.97 -12.80 -15.07
C GLU A 95 -6.04 -13.43 -13.66
N ARG A 96 -5.95 -12.61 -12.61
CA ARG A 96 -6.13 -13.06 -11.22
C ARG A 96 -7.54 -13.59 -10.95
N SER A 97 -8.57 -12.98 -11.52
CA SER A 97 -9.96 -13.35 -11.28
C SER A 97 -10.35 -14.70 -11.89
N LYS A 98 -9.56 -15.23 -12.82
CA LYS A 98 -9.74 -16.60 -13.31
C LYS A 98 -9.55 -17.66 -12.22
N LEU A 99 -8.89 -17.28 -11.12
CA LEU A 99 -8.69 -18.11 -9.94
C LEU A 99 -9.82 -17.96 -8.91
N ASP A 100 -10.52 -16.79 -8.89
CA ASP A 100 -11.55 -16.40 -7.91
C ASP A 100 -12.72 -15.63 -8.55
N LEU A 101 -13.43 -16.25 -9.38
CA LEU A 101 -14.77 -16.00 -9.94
C LEU A 101 -15.37 -14.57 -10.09
N LYS A 102 -14.81 -13.44 -9.61
CA LYS A 102 -15.26 -12.07 -9.96
C LYS A 102 -14.24 -11.00 -9.58
N THR A 103 -13.44 -10.55 -10.53
CA THR A 103 -12.81 -9.21 -10.38
C THR A 103 -13.83 -8.15 -10.73
N ASN A 104 -14.09 -7.24 -9.83
CA ASN A 104 -14.78 -6.00 -10.14
C ASN A 104 -13.81 -5.09 -10.89
N THR A 105 -13.80 -5.18 -12.23
CA THR A 105 -12.92 -4.38 -13.09
C THR A 105 -13.20 -2.89 -12.98
N GLU A 106 -14.44 -2.50 -12.72
CA GLU A 106 -14.84 -1.11 -12.48
C GLU A 106 -14.17 -0.56 -11.21
N LEU A 107 -14.15 -1.34 -10.12
CA LEU A 107 -13.44 -0.94 -8.91
C LEU A 107 -11.93 -0.80 -9.15
N VAL A 108 -11.33 -1.73 -9.89
CA VAL A 108 -9.89 -1.66 -10.23
C VAL A 108 -9.59 -0.39 -11.04
N GLU A 109 -10.47 -0.02 -11.94
CA GLU A 109 -10.34 1.19 -12.76
C GLU A 109 -10.45 2.46 -11.92
N ILE A 110 -11.46 2.56 -11.05
CA ILE A 110 -11.61 3.66 -10.07
C ILE A 110 -10.37 3.79 -9.19
N MET A 111 -9.85 2.66 -8.69
CA MET A 111 -8.65 2.66 -7.87
C MET A 111 -7.43 3.10 -8.67
N TRP A 112 -7.29 2.67 -9.92
CA TRP A 112 -6.19 3.11 -10.77
C TRP A 112 -6.24 4.62 -11.02
N GLU A 113 -7.42 5.19 -11.29
CA GLU A 113 -7.62 6.62 -11.49
C GLU A 113 -7.22 7.44 -10.24
N GLN A 114 -7.52 6.95 -9.04
CA GLN A 114 -7.09 7.61 -7.80
C GLN A 114 -5.56 7.63 -7.63
N PHE A 115 -4.86 6.70 -8.25
CA PHE A 115 -3.40 6.57 -8.15
C PHE A 115 -2.67 7.02 -9.42
N CYS A 116 -3.34 7.55 -10.44
CA CYS A 116 -2.70 7.94 -11.70
C CYS A 116 -1.88 9.23 -11.60
N ASP A 117 -2.20 10.10 -10.63
CA ASP A 117 -1.43 11.30 -10.30
C ASP A 117 -1.40 11.48 -8.78
N LEU A 118 -0.22 11.32 -8.20
CA LEU A 118 0.00 11.43 -6.75
C LEU A 118 0.68 12.75 -6.35
N GLY A 119 0.73 13.72 -7.25
CA GLY A 119 1.30 15.04 -7.00
C GLY A 119 2.75 14.95 -6.50
N LYS A 120 3.03 15.51 -5.34
CA LYS A 120 4.39 15.49 -4.76
C LYS A 120 4.94 14.06 -4.49
N TYR A 121 4.11 13.05 -4.49
CA TYR A 121 4.49 11.65 -4.28
C TYR A 121 4.71 10.87 -5.58
N GLU A 122 4.66 11.51 -6.76
CA GLU A 122 5.03 10.86 -8.02
C GLU A 122 6.47 10.33 -8.00
N ALA A 123 7.37 10.98 -7.29
CA ALA A 123 8.73 10.48 -7.09
C ALA A 123 8.80 9.15 -6.30
N ASN A 124 7.71 8.76 -5.64
CA ASN A 124 7.58 7.50 -4.89
C ASN A 124 7.02 6.35 -5.74
N VAL A 125 6.64 6.62 -6.99
CA VAL A 125 6.08 5.62 -7.91
C VAL A 125 7.21 4.82 -8.56
N ILE A 126 7.05 3.50 -8.54
CA ILE A 126 7.84 2.54 -9.32
C ILE A 126 6.94 2.03 -10.43
N ASP A 127 7.26 2.35 -11.68
CA ASP A 127 6.53 1.83 -12.82
C ASP A 127 6.83 0.34 -13.03
N THR A 128 5.80 -0.46 -12.89
CA THR A 128 5.87 -1.93 -13.04
C THR A 128 5.25 -2.44 -14.33
N THR A 129 4.94 -1.55 -15.28
CA THR A 129 4.23 -1.88 -16.53
C THR A 129 4.90 -3.03 -17.29
N ALA A 130 6.21 -2.94 -17.48
CA ALA A 130 7.00 -3.93 -18.22
C ALA A 130 7.82 -4.87 -17.32
N GLN A 131 7.64 -4.77 -15.99
CA GLN A 131 8.45 -5.53 -15.04
C GLN A 131 7.81 -6.88 -14.69
N THR A 132 8.66 -7.88 -14.58
CA THR A 132 8.37 -9.14 -13.87
C THR A 132 8.38 -8.90 -12.35
N VAL A 133 7.88 -9.87 -11.59
CA VAL A 133 7.94 -9.83 -10.11
C VAL A 133 9.38 -9.70 -9.63
N SER A 134 10.32 -10.44 -10.23
CA SER A 134 11.74 -10.38 -9.85
C SER A 134 12.35 -9.00 -10.09
N GLU A 135 12.08 -8.39 -11.24
CA GLU A 135 12.55 -7.04 -11.57
C GLU A 135 11.94 -5.98 -10.63
N THR A 136 10.65 -6.11 -10.31
CA THR A 136 9.99 -5.23 -9.34
C THR A 136 10.66 -5.33 -7.97
N VAL A 137 10.97 -6.54 -7.50
CA VAL A 137 11.69 -6.74 -6.23
C VAL A 137 13.08 -6.10 -6.26
N GLN A 138 13.81 -6.19 -7.39
CA GLN A 138 15.11 -5.52 -7.52
C GLN A 138 14.97 -3.99 -7.51
N SER A 139 13.95 -3.46 -8.19
CA SER A 139 13.63 -2.03 -8.17
C SER A 139 13.35 -1.55 -6.74
N ILE A 140 12.50 -2.25 -5.98
CA ILE A 140 12.19 -1.93 -4.58
C ILE A 140 13.49 -1.92 -3.75
N LYS A 141 14.35 -2.93 -3.88
CA LYS A 141 15.64 -2.99 -3.15
C LYS A 141 16.55 -1.82 -3.48
N ALA A 142 16.62 -1.43 -4.77
CA ALA A 142 17.42 -0.28 -5.20
C ALA A 142 16.89 1.03 -4.59
N HIS A 143 15.57 1.23 -4.59
CA HIS A 143 14.91 2.40 -4.00
C HIS A 143 15.10 2.46 -2.47
N LEU A 144 15.01 1.33 -1.77
CA LEU A 144 15.33 1.26 -0.34
C LEU A 144 16.78 1.67 -0.07
N LYS A 145 17.72 1.14 -0.86
CA LYS A 145 19.16 1.43 -0.70
C LYS A 145 19.49 2.90 -0.98
N SER A 146 18.83 3.53 -1.95
CA SER A 146 19.05 4.94 -2.28
C SER A 146 18.40 5.90 -1.27
N GLY A 147 17.42 5.45 -0.52
CA GLY A 147 16.61 6.30 0.36
C GLY A 147 15.65 7.24 -0.38
N GLN A 148 15.51 7.10 -1.70
CA GLN A 148 14.72 8.00 -2.55
C GLN A 148 13.25 8.10 -2.10
N ASN A 149 12.67 7.00 -1.62
CA ASN A 149 11.27 6.92 -1.21
C ASN A 149 11.05 7.14 0.29
N ARG A 150 12.08 7.57 1.00
CA ARG A 150 11.97 7.89 2.43
C ARG A 150 11.11 9.14 2.61
N ILE A 151 10.05 9.00 3.40
CA ILE A 151 9.21 10.14 3.81
C ILE A 151 9.67 10.68 5.15
N LYS A 152 9.37 12.00 5.38
CA LYS A 152 9.81 12.76 6.57
C LYS A 152 8.64 13.47 7.22
#